data_45221eed3fc0ed66db562eba93f1bfbd
#
_entry.id   45221eed3fc0ed66db562eba93f1bfbd
#
_cell.length_a   1.000
_cell.length_b   1.000
_cell.length_c   1.000
_cell.angle_alpha   90.00
_cell.angle_beta   90.00
_cell.angle_gamma   90.00
#
_symmetry.space_group_name_H-M   'P 1'
#
loop_
_entity.id
_entity.type
_entity.pdbx_description
1 polymer ?
#
loop_
_entity_poly.entity_id
_entity_poly.type
_entity_poly.pdbx_seq_one_letter_code
_entity_poly.pdbx_strand_id
1 'polypeptide(L)'
;EKIDMNEDNEIYFLNQQESEEEQQLDFAPKTFDEYLGQPKLKEKLDIYTTAAKQRNEPLDHLLLFGPPGLGKTTLAQIMANVMGVGIKICSGPMLERTGDLVAILSGLQPKDILFIDEIHRMPANIEEVLYAAMEQFRVDVIIGQGAGAQTVNLPINQFTLIGATTKSGMLSGPLRSRFGITERLDFYEDEELADIILQSAQFLNIDIDKKSAILIGSCARGTPRIAKKNITPYSRLCASQQ
;
A
#
# COMPACT_ATOMS: atom_id res chain seq x y z
N GLU A 1 -14.71 -11.68 -43.96
CA GLU A 1 -14.23 -10.51 -43.17
C GLU A 1 -14.83 -10.59 -41.78
N LYS A 2 -14.08 -11.16 -40.84
CA LYS A 2 -14.37 -11.04 -39.39
C LYS A 2 -13.62 -9.83 -38.89
N ILE A 3 -14.34 -8.80 -38.56
CA ILE A 3 -13.81 -7.60 -37.89
C ILE A 3 -13.48 -8.01 -36.45
N ASP A 4 -12.22 -7.84 -36.09
CA ASP A 4 -11.72 -8.05 -34.73
C ASP A 4 -12.34 -7.02 -33.78
N MET A 5 -13.42 -7.42 -33.10
CA MET A 5 -14.09 -6.60 -32.07
C MET A 5 -13.52 -6.80 -30.64
N ASN A 6 -12.39 -7.49 -30.49
CA ASN A 6 -11.85 -7.81 -29.15
C ASN A 6 -10.78 -6.83 -28.64
N GLU A 7 -9.95 -6.27 -29.51
CA GLU A 7 -8.86 -5.36 -29.08
C GLU A 7 -9.38 -3.99 -28.59
N ASP A 8 -10.37 -3.43 -29.26
CA ASP A 8 -10.94 -2.13 -28.86
C ASP A 8 -11.70 -2.20 -27.52
N ASN A 9 -12.31 -3.35 -27.20
CA ASN A 9 -12.96 -3.55 -25.91
C ASN A 9 -11.94 -3.75 -24.76
N GLU A 10 -10.84 -4.47 -24.98
CA GLU A 10 -9.79 -4.62 -23.96
C GLU A 10 -9.11 -3.29 -23.65
N ILE A 11 -8.80 -2.49 -24.67
CA ILE A 11 -8.23 -1.14 -24.50
C ILE A 11 -9.22 -0.22 -23.77
N TYR A 12 -10.51 -0.32 -24.07
CA TYR A 12 -11.55 0.47 -23.40
C TYR A 12 -11.69 0.09 -21.91
N PHE A 13 -11.63 -1.19 -21.58
CA PHE A 13 -11.65 -1.67 -20.19
C PHE A 13 -10.37 -1.31 -19.43
N LEU A 14 -9.19 -1.38 -20.05
CA LEU A 14 -7.92 -0.98 -19.44
C LEU A 14 -7.91 0.53 -19.15
N ASN A 15 -8.35 1.36 -20.10
CA ASN A 15 -8.45 2.81 -19.90
C ASN A 15 -9.49 3.20 -18.84
N GLN A 16 -10.58 2.44 -18.70
CA GLN A 16 -11.53 2.67 -17.61
C GLN A 16 -10.96 2.27 -16.24
N GLN A 17 -10.20 1.17 -16.16
CA GLN A 17 -9.54 0.75 -14.92
C GLN A 17 -8.45 1.76 -14.50
N GLU A 18 -7.62 2.24 -15.42
CA GLU A 18 -6.64 3.28 -15.14
C GLU A 18 -7.29 4.59 -14.68
N SER A 19 -8.38 5.03 -15.32
CA SER A 19 -9.11 6.24 -14.92
C SER A 19 -9.84 6.08 -13.57
N GLU A 20 -10.33 4.89 -13.24
CA GLU A 20 -10.95 4.60 -11.94
C GLU A 20 -9.88 4.51 -10.83
N GLU A 21 -8.69 3.99 -11.12
CA GLU A 21 -7.56 3.97 -10.18
C GLU A 21 -6.96 5.37 -9.97
N GLU A 22 -6.82 6.18 -11.01
CA GLU A 22 -6.39 7.58 -10.91
C GLU A 22 -7.39 8.42 -10.11
N GLN A 23 -8.69 8.28 -10.33
CA GLN A 23 -9.72 8.97 -9.54
C GLN A 23 -9.75 8.50 -8.09
N GLN A 24 -9.49 7.21 -7.80
CA GLN A 24 -9.39 6.71 -6.43
C GLN A 24 -8.15 7.24 -5.70
N LEU A 25 -7.05 7.51 -6.40
CA LEU A 25 -5.84 8.11 -5.86
C LEU A 25 -6.06 9.58 -5.46
N ASP A 26 -6.86 10.33 -6.19
CA ASP A 26 -7.18 11.73 -5.87
C ASP A 26 -8.05 11.88 -4.60
N PHE A 27 -8.82 10.85 -4.25
CA PHE A 27 -9.69 10.81 -3.07
C PHE A 27 -9.09 10.06 -1.86
N ALA A 28 -7.84 9.61 -1.96
CA ALA A 28 -7.16 8.98 -0.84
C ALA A 28 -6.72 10.05 0.18
N PRO A 29 -6.87 9.80 1.50
CA PRO A 29 -6.37 10.71 2.52
C PRO A 29 -4.86 10.88 2.39
N LYS A 30 -4.39 12.13 2.46
CA LYS A 30 -2.97 12.50 2.29
C LYS A 30 -2.27 12.72 3.63
N THR A 31 -3.03 12.90 4.70
CA THR A 31 -2.54 13.15 6.07
C THR A 31 -3.21 12.21 7.07
N PHE A 32 -2.62 12.10 8.26
CA PHE A 32 -3.26 11.35 9.34
C PHE A 32 -4.58 11.98 9.80
N ASP A 33 -4.75 13.29 9.69
CA ASP A 33 -5.99 13.97 10.07
C ASP A 33 -7.15 13.61 9.13
N GLU A 34 -6.86 13.44 7.84
CA GLU A 34 -7.85 13.03 6.85
C GLU A 34 -8.19 11.53 6.92
N TYR A 35 -7.32 10.73 7.55
CA TYR A 35 -7.52 9.30 7.68
C TYR A 35 -8.50 8.99 8.81
N LEU A 36 -9.67 8.46 8.46
CA LEU A 36 -10.73 8.11 9.40
C LEU A 36 -10.54 6.69 9.94
N GLY A 37 -10.85 6.51 11.22
CA GLY A 37 -10.74 5.25 11.94
C GLY A 37 -9.34 4.91 12.44
N GLN A 38 -9.21 3.76 13.09
CA GLN A 38 -7.94 3.25 13.66
C GLN A 38 -7.23 4.27 14.58
N PRO A 39 -7.88 4.96 15.52
CA PRO A 39 -7.33 6.12 16.22
C PRO A 39 -6.02 5.82 16.95
N LYS A 40 -5.93 4.66 17.62
CA LYS A 40 -4.72 4.24 18.35
C LYS A 40 -3.53 3.96 17.44
N LEU A 41 -3.79 3.33 16.28
CA LEU A 41 -2.77 3.06 15.28
C LEU A 41 -2.27 4.37 14.66
N LYS A 42 -3.21 5.22 14.29
CA LYS A 42 -2.93 6.55 13.72
C LYS A 42 -2.03 7.38 14.63
N GLU A 43 -2.36 7.48 15.92
CA GLU A 43 -1.55 8.19 16.92
C GLU A 43 -0.11 7.65 17.00
N LYS A 44 0.06 6.33 17.03
CA LYS A 44 1.39 5.71 17.05
C LYS A 44 2.19 6.01 15.79
N LEU A 45 1.58 5.86 14.62
CA LEU A 45 2.26 6.11 13.35
C LEU A 45 2.65 7.57 13.20
N ASP A 46 1.83 8.50 13.67
CA ASP A 46 2.15 9.93 13.70
C ASP A 46 3.35 10.22 14.61
N ILE A 47 3.40 9.62 15.79
CA ILE A 47 4.55 9.73 16.70
C ILE A 47 5.83 9.21 16.02
N TYR A 48 5.79 8.03 15.37
CA TYR A 48 6.96 7.44 14.73
C TYR A 48 7.46 8.30 13.56
N THR A 49 6.56 8.77 12.70
CA THR A 49 6.92 9.62 11.56
C THR A 49 7.44 10.97 12.00
N THR A 50 6.81 11.60 13.00
CA THR A 50 7.25 12.88 13.55
C THR A 50 8.64 12.77 14.18
N ALA A 51 8.89 11.72 14.96
CA ALA A 51 10.19 11.48 15.58
C ALA A 51 11.31 11.24 14.54
N ALA A 52 11.06 10.42 13.51
CA ALA A 52 12.02 10.19 12.43
C ALA A 52 12.31 11.47 11.64
N LYS A 53 11.28 12.28 11.36
CA LYS A 53 11.40 13.57 10.67
C LYS A 53 12.23 14.58 11.48
N GLN A 54 12.01 14.67 12.79
CA GLN A 54 12.79 15.56 13.67
C GLN A 54 14.27 15.19 13.71
N ARG A 55 14.60 13.89 13.69
CA ARG A 55 16.00 13.41 13.63
C ARG A 55 16.59 13.45 12.23
N ASN A 56 15.78 13.75 11.20
CA ASN A 56 16.17 13.71 9.80
C ASN A 56 16.70 12.32 9.35
N GLU A 57 16.12 11.26 9.91
CA GLU A 57 16.47 9.84 9.67
C GLU A 57 15.36 9.14 8.89
N PRO A 58 15.65 8.02 8.19
CA PRO A 58 14.60 7.15 7.70
C PRO A 58 13.80 6.59 8.88
N LEU A 59 12.53 6.25 8.64
CA LEU A 59 11.73 5.54 9.62
C LEU A 59 12.25 4.10 9.78
N ASP A 60 12.11 3.52 10.95
CA ASP A 60 12.35 2.09 11.15
C ASP A 60 11.44 1.25 10.24
N HIS A 61 11.92 0.08 9.82
CA HIS A 61 11.13 -0.83 9.00
C HIS A 61 9.86 -1.24 9.75
N LEU A 62 8.72 -1.16 9.06
CA LEU A 62 7.38 -1.32 9.61
C LEU A 62 6.65 -2.51 8.97
N LEU A 63 6.06 -3.36 9.78
CA LEU A 63 5.15 -4.41 9.34
C LEU A 63 3.70 -4.04 9.71
N LEU A 64 2.86 -3.91 8.69
CA LEU A 64 1.41 -3.74 8.83
C LEU A 64 0.72 -5.07 8.57
N PHE A 65 -0.05 -5.59 9.53
CA PHE A 65 -0.78 -6.82 9.34
C PHE A 65 -2.26 -6.70 9.71
N GLY A 66 -3.09 -7.48 9.06
CA GLY A 66 -4.54 -7.46 9.28
C GLY A 66 -5.31 -7.85 8.02
N PRO A 67 -6.63 -8.02 8.12
CA PRO A 67 -7.49 -8.37 7.00
C PRO A 67 -7.30 -7.50 5.76
N PRO A 68 -7.66 -7.97 4.56
CA PRO A 68 -7.56 -7.17 3.35
C PRO A 68 -8.56 -6.01 3.37
N GLY A 69 -8.24 -4.91 2.67
CA GLY A 69 -9.15 -3.77 2.49
C GLY A 69 -9.24 -2.81 3.67
N LEU A 70 -8.37 -2.92 4.69
CA LEU A 70 -8.36 -2.06 5.88
C LEU A 70 -7.50 -0.79 5.75
N GLY A 71 -6.86 -0.54 4.59
CA GLY A 71 -6.12 0.70 4.35
C GLY A 71 -4.61 0.62 4.60
N LYS A 72 -3.97 -0.58 4.58
CA LYS A 72 -2.51 -0.72 4.76
C LYS A 72 -1.71 0.11 3.76
N THR A 73 -2.06 0.06 2.48
CA THR A 73 -1.43 0.84 1.41
C THR A 73 -1.65 2.34 1.61
N THR A 74 -2.86 2.74 2.00
CA THR A 74 -3.20 4.15 2.28
C THR A 74 -2.35 4.70 3.42
N LEU A 75 -2.17 3.94 4.50
CA LEU A 75 -1.30 4.36 5.61
C LEU A 75 0.15 4.53 5.16
N ALA A 76 0.68 3.63 4.33
CA ALA A 76 2.04 3.78 3.79
C ALA A 76 2.19 5.05 2.93
N GLN A 77 1.19 5.39 2.12
CA GLN A 77 1.14 6.62 1.34
C GLN A 77 1.10 7.87 2.23
N ILE A 78 0.25 7.86 3.26
CA ILE A 78 0.18 8.96 4.25
C ILE A 78 1.54 9.15 4.93
N MET A 79 2.18 8.07 5.36
CA MET A 79 3.49 8.14 6.02
C MET A 79 4.56 8.74 5.09
N ALA A 80 4.58 8.36 3.81
CA ALA A 80 5.48 8.97 2.82
C ALA A 80 5.21 10.47 2.65
N ASN A 81 3.95 10.86 2.54
CA ASN A 81 3.55 12.26 2.42
C ASN A 81 3.96 13.09 3.66
N VAL A 82 3.69 12.57 4.87
CA VAL A 82 4.05 13.24 6.14
C VAL A 82 5.57 13.35 6.28
N MET A 83 6.31 12.33 5.89
CA MET A 83 7.77 12.33 5.88
C MET A 83 8.36 13.23 4.78
N GLY A 84 7.58 13.53 3.72
CA GLY A 84 8.04 14.30 2.56
C GLY A 84 9.02 13.52 1.69
N VAL A 85 8.84 12.22 1.56
CA VAL A 85 9.69 11.29 0.79
C VAL A 85 8.90 10.55 -0.28
N GLY A 86 9.60 9.97 -1.25
CA GLY A 86 8.99 9.13 -2.28
C GLY A 86 8.51 7.79 -1.73
N ILE A 87 7.54 7.19 -2.42
CA ILE A 87 7.11 5.83 -2.15
C ILE A 87 7.12 5.00 -3.44
N LYS A 88 7.67 3.80 -3.36
CA LYS A 88 7.52 2.77 -4.38
C LYS A 88 6.65 1.65 -3.85
N ILE A 89 5.65 1.26 -4.64
CA ILE A 89 4.67 0.24 -4.26
C ILE A 89 4.86 -0.96 -5.17
N CYS A 90 4.98 -2.14 -4.59
CA CYS A 90 4.95 -3.41 -5.29
C CYS A 90 4.23 -4.47 -4.46
N SER A 91 4.05 -5.66 -5.02
CA SER A 91 3.48 -6.78 -4.29
C SER A 91 4.45 -7.96 -4.29
N GLY A 92 4.46 -8.75 -3.19
CA GLY A 92 5.33 -9.90 -3.05
C GLY A 92 5.25 -10.89 -4.23
N PRO A 93 4.05 -11.27 -4.72
CA PRO A 93 3.90 -12.14 -5.89
C PRO A 93 4.47 -11.60 -7.21
N MET A 94 4.60 -10.29 -7.36
CA MET A 94 5.17 -9.67 -8.57
C MET A 94 6.69 -9.71 -8.61
N LEU A 95 7.32 -9.95 -7.47
CA LEU A 95 8.77 -10.11 -7.38
C LEU A 95 9.13 -11.56 -7.69
N GLU A 96 9.40 -11.85 -8.95
CA GLU A 96 9.70 -13.22 -9.41
C GLU A 96 11.21 -13.50 -9.43
N ARG A 97 12.01 -12.48 -9.69
CA ARG A 97 13.47 -12.57 -9.83
C ARG A 97 14.17 -11.60 -8.88
N THR A 98 15.34 -11.96 -8.42
CA THR A 98 16.18 -11.07 -7.60
C THR A 98 16.47 -9.74 -8.28
N GLY A 99 16.61 -9.75 -9.62
CA GLY A 99 16.81 -8.55 -10.43
C GLY A 99 15.65 -7.54 -10.32
N ASP A 100 14.42 -8.00 -10.14
CA ASP A 100 13.24 -7.13 -10.01
C ASP A 100 13.35 -6.29 -8.73
N LEU A 101 13.69 -6.94 -7.61
CA LEU A 101 13.91 -6.25 -6.34
C LEU A 101 15.13 -5.31 -6.40
N VAL A 102 16.23 -5.76 -7.00
CA VAL A 102 17.44 -4.94 -7.16
C VAL A 102 17.16 -3.69 -7.96
N ALA A 103 16.40 -3.77 -9.06
CA ALA A 103 16.02 -2.62 -9.87
C ALA A 103 15.17 -1.61 -9.06
N ILE A 104 14.24 -2.09 -8.24
CA ILE A 104 13.44 -1.24 -7.37
C ILE A 104 14.32 -0.54 -6.34
N LEU A 105 15.17 -1.30 -5.61
CA LEU A 105 16.03 -0.78 -4.55
C LEU A 105 17.05 0.23 -5.07
N SER A 106 17.65 -0.02 -6.25
CA SER A 106 18.63 0.89 -6.87
C SER A 106 18.00 2.22 -7.31
N GLY A 107 16.69 2.25 -7.54
CA GLY A 107 15.96 3.46 -7.92
C GLY A 107 15.37 4.24 -6.75
N LEU A 108 15.58 3.83 -5.49
CA LEU A 108 15.13 4.57 -4.32
C LEU A 108 16.04 5.77 -4.04
N GLN A 109 15.44 6.89 -3.68
CA GLN A 109 16.15 8.05 -3.15
C GLN A 109 16.38 7.86 -1.63
N PRO A 110 17.30 8.64 -1.03
CA PRO A 110 17.52 8.58 0.42
C PRO A 110 16.23 8.80 1.21
N LYS A 111 15.93 7.89 2.13
CA LYS A 111 14.74 7.85 3.02
C LYS A 111 13.42 7.51 2.33
N ASP A 112 13.41 7.19 1.04
CA ASP A 112 12.22 6.72 0.35
C ASP A 112 11.61 5.52 1.06
N ILE A 113 10.31 5.33 0.86
CA ILE A 113 9.57 4.18 1.35
C ILE A 113 9.43 3.16 0.22
N LEU A 114 9.78 1.90 0.52
CA LEU A 114 9.40 0.74 -0.28
C LEU A 114 8.23 0.05 0.42
N PHE A 115 7.07 0.04 -0.23
CA PHE A 115 5.90 -0.70 0.26
C PHE A 115 5.76 -2.01 -0.51
N ILE A 116 5.72 -3.14 0.22
CA ILE A 116 5.49 -4.47 -0.36
C ILE A 116 4.21 -5.06 0.21
N ASP A 117 3.17 -5.14 -0.63
CA ASP A 117 1.93 -5.82 -0.25
C ASP A 117 2.08 -7.34 -0.36
N GLU A 118 1.32 -8.08 0.46
CA GLU A 118 1.38 -9.55 0.54
C GLU A 118 2.83 -10.08 0.65
N ILE A 119 3.66 -9.41 1.46
CA ILE A 119 5.10 -9.69 1.61
C ILE A 119 5.38 -11.17 1.97
N HIS A 120 4.44 -11.86 2.63
CA HIS A 120 4.55 -13.28 2.97
C HIS A 120 4.51 -14.22 1.74
N ARG A 121 4.19 -13.68 0.55
CA ARG A 121 4.16 -14.45 -0.71
C ARG A 121 5.42 -14.24 -1.55
N MET A 122 6.39 -13.54 -1.03
CA MET A 122 7.67 -13.31 -1.70
C MET A 122 8.49 -14.61 -1.73
N PRO A 123 9.15 -14.96 -2.85
CA PRO A 123 10.06 -16.10 -2.93
C PRO A 123 11.23 -15.99 -1.96
N ALA A 124 11.69 -17.10 -1.39
CA ALA A 124 12.73 -17.13 -0.37
C ALA A 124 14.07 -16.52 -0.84
N ASN A 125 14.45 -16.76 -2.11
CA ASN A 125 15.67 -16.18 -2.69
C ASN A 125 15.63 -14.64 -2.79
N ILE A 126 14.44 -14.08 -2.97
CA ILE A 126 14.25 -12.61 -2.98
C ILE A 126 14.23 -12.06 -1.57
N GLU A 127 13.64 -12.82 -0.64
CA GLU A 127 13.65 -12.49 0.79
C GLU A 127 15.08 -12.37 1.33
N GLU A 128 16.01 -13.25 0.92
CA GLU A 128 17.43 -13.17 1.30
C GLU A 128 18.11 -11.89 0.81
N VAL A 129 17.84 -11.46 -0.43
CA VAL A 129 18.35 -10.18 -0.94
C VAL A 129 17.78 -9.00 -0.17
N LEU A 130 16.50 -9.06 0.18
CA LEU A 130 15.85 -8.02 0.98
C LEU A 130 16.49 -7.91 2.39
N TYR A 131 16.90 -9.01 3.00
CA TYR A 131 17.60 -8.97 4.29
C TYR A 131 18.89 -8.16 4.24
N ALA A 132 19.74 -8.43 3.25
CA ALA A 132 20.99 -7.69 3.07
C ALA A 132 20.71 -6.20 2.83
N ALA A 133 19.70 -5.90 2.05
CA ALA A 133 19.27 -4.55 1.76
C ALA A 133 18.81 -3.79 3.01
N MET A 134 18.04 -4.44 3.88
CA MET A 134 17.53 -3.84 5.13
C MET A 134 18.63 -3.58 6.17
N GLU A 135 19.62 -4.48 6.27
CA GLU A 135 20.64 -4.37 7.32
C GLU A 135 21.89 -3.59 6.89
N GLN A 136 22.28 -3.75 5.63
CA GLN A 136 23.59 -3.30 5.16
C GLN A 136 23.49 -2.21 4.09
N PHE A 137 22.27 -1.87 3.63
CA PHE A 137 22.03 -0.92 2.54
C PHE A 137 22.89 -1.22 1.31
N ARG A 138 22.94 -2.51 0.97
CA ARG A 138 23.63 -3.01 -0.23
C ARG A 138 22.94 -4.26 -0.74
N VAL A 139 23.15 -4.55 -2.01
CA VAL A 139 22.69 -5.79 -2.64
C VAL A 139 23.84 -6.43 -3.42
N ASP A 140 23.94 -7.76 -3.33
CA ASP A 140 24.91 -8.54 -4.05
C ASP A 140 24.30 -9.02 -5.36
N VAL A 141 24.92 -8.66 -6.49
CA VAL A 141 24.49 -9.02 -7.84
C VAL A 141 25.55 -9.90 -8.49
N ILE A 142 25.12 -11.05 -9.00
CA ILE A 142 25.99 -11.93 -9.78
C ILE A 142 25.97 -11.49 -11.23
N ILE A 143 27.13 -11.08 -11.75
CA ILE A 143 27.33 -10.68 -13.14
C ILE A 143 28.14 -11.75 -13.85
N GLY A 144 27.70 -12.18 -15.05
CA GLY A 144 28.33 -13.24 -15.84
C GLY A 144 27.73 -14.62 -15.60
N GLN A 145 28.27 -15.61 -16.29
CA GLN A 145 27.83 -17.00 -16.22
C GLN A 145 29.00 -17.96 -16.06
N GLY A 146 28.76 -19.11 -15.42
CA GLY A 146 29.74 -20.18 -15.24
C GLY A 146 30.96 -19.76 -14.40
N ALA A 147 32.13 -20.26 -14.72
CA ALA A 147 33.37 -20.02 -13.95
C ALA A 147 33.86 -18.55 -13.96
N GLY A 148 33.30 -17.70 -14.81
CA GLY A 148 33.57 -16.26 -14.88
C GLY A 148 32.56 -15.37 -14.14
N ALA A 149 31.61 -15.95 -13.42
CA ALA A 149 30.63 -15.19 -12.66
C ALA A 149 31.31 -14.43 -11.52
N GLN A 150 31.02 -13.13 -11.40
CA GLN A 150 31.54 -12.28 -10.33
C GLN A 150 30.39 -11.70 -9.52
N THR A 151 30.54 -11.69 -8.20
CA THR A 151 29.60 -10.99 -7.32
C THR A 151 30.02 -9.53 -7.20
N VAL A 152 29.12 -8.64 -7.60
CA VAL A 152 29.30 -7.19 -7.45
C VAL A 152 28.38 -6.70 -6.34
N ASN A 153 28.96 -5.99 -5.40
CA ASN A 153 28.24 -5.36 -4.30
C ASN A 153 27.78 -3.97 -4.73
N LEU A 154 26.46 -3.76 -4.80
CA LEU A 154 25.86 -2.47 -5.16
C LEU A 154 25.37 -1.78 -3.87
N PRO A 155 25.91 -0.60 -3.53
CA PRO A 155 25.35 0.21 -2.45
C PRO A 155 23.97 0.75 -2.86
N ILE A 156 23.05 0.77 -1.91
CA ILE A 156 21.73 1.38 -2.08
C ILE A 156 21.52 2.47 -1.04
N ASN A 157 20.62 3.41 -1.32
CA ASN A 157 20.27 4.44 -0.36
C ASN A 157 19.55 3.84 0.85
N GLN A 158 19.72 4.48 2.01
CA GLN A 158 18.93 4.15 3.19
C GLN A 158 17.45 4.40 2.90
N PHE A 159 16.62 3.42 3.17
CA PHE A 159 15.19 3.43 2.89
C PHE A 159 14.41 2.83 4.05
N THR A 160 13.10 3.06 4.05
CA THR A 160 12.17 2.40 4.94
C THR A 160 11.41 1.30 4.20
N LEU A 161 11.44 0.08 4.70
CA LEU A 161 10.54 -0.97 4.22
C LEU A 161 9.25 -0.93 5.03
N ILE A 162 8.11 -0.82 4.34
CA ILE A 162 6.79 -1.09 4.91
C ILE A 162 6.26 -2.38 4.29
N GLY A 163 6.28 -3.47 5.04
CA GLY A 163 5.68 -4.73 4.64
C GLY A 163 4.20 -4.78 5.02
N ALA A 164 3.36 -5.25 4.13
CA ALA A 164 1.95 -5.51 4.42
C ALA A 164 1.63 -6.99 4.25
N THR A 165 0.82 -7.55 5.17
CA THR A 165 0.42 -8.95 5.10
C THR A 165 -0.96 -9.17 5.71
N THR A 166 -1.69 -10.11 5.14
CA THR A 166 -2.91 -10.66 5.75
C THR A 166 -2.63 -11.82 6.71
N LYS A 167 -1.40 -12.37 6.66
CA LYS A 167 -1.00 -13.60 7.37
C LYS A 167 0.36 -13.44 8.03
N SER A 168 0.41 -12.71 9.15
CA SER A 168 1.68 -12.43 9.86
C SER A 168 2.43 -13.68 10.33
N GLY A 169 1.73 -14.79 10.60
CA GLY A 169 2.34 -16.06 10.97
C GLY A 169 3.05 -16.81 9.84
N MET A 170 2.88 -16.38 8.58
CA MET A 170 3.55 -16.97 7.42
C MET A 170 4.88 -16.29 7.06
N LEU A 171 5.23 -15.18 7.71
CA LEU A 171 6.53 -14.56 7.52
C LEU A 171 7.62 -15.42 8.15
N SER A 172 8.76 -15.53 7.46
CA SER A 172 9.92 -16.18 8.04
C SER A 172 10.37 -15.46 9.32
N GLY A 173 10.89 -16.23 10.29
CA GLY A 173 11.41 -15.66 11.53
C GLY A 173 12.47 -14.57 11.29
N PRO A 174 13.45 -14.81 10.40
CA PRO A 174 14.46 -13.81 10.06
C PRO A 174 13.89 -12.52 9.49
N LEU A 175 12.92 -12.57 8.59
CA LEU A 175 12.29 -11.35 8.03
C LEU A 175 11.52 -10.60 9.11
N ARG A 176 10.73 -11.32 9.90
CA ARG A 176 9.93 -10.72 10.95
C ARG A 176 10.77 -9.98 12.01
N SER A 177 11.93 -10.52 12.37
CA SER A 177 12.82 -9.90 13.38
C SER A 177 13.46 -8.59 12.91
N ARG A 178 13.43 -8.30 11.60
CA ARG A 178 13.98 -7.07 11.02
C ARG A 178 13.03 -5.89 11.02
N PHE A 179 11.75 -6.13 11.26
CA PHE A 179 10.80 -5.05 11.46
C PHE A 179 10.88 -4.51 12.88
N GLY A 180 11.36 -3.27 13.01
CA GLY A 180 11.43 -2.59 14.32
C GLY A 180 10.06 -2.23 14.86
N ILE A 181 9.09 -2.03 13.96
CA ILE A 181 7.72 -1.67 14.30
C ILE A 181 6.78 -2.72 13.69
N THR A 182 5.84 -3.21 14.49
CA THR A 182 4.81 -4.15 14.02
C THR A 182 3.45 -3.71 14.53
N GLU A 183 2.56 -3.34 13.60
CA GLU A 183 1.25 -2.81 13.96
C GLU A 183 0.13 -3.56 13.25
N ARG A 184 -0.96 -3.79 14.00
CA ARG A 184 -2.14 -4.50 13.52
C ARG A 184 -3.23 -3.50 13.14
N LEU A 185 -3.87 -3.76 11.99
CA LEU A 185 -5.12 -3.10 11.61
C LEU A 185 -6.28 -4.00 12.02
N ASP A 186 -7.22 -3.43 12.73
CA ASP A 186 -8.45 -4.09 13.15
C ASP A 186 -9.62 -3.70 12.23
N PHE A 187 -10.72 -4.47 12.28
CA PHE A 187 -11.95 -4.09 11.61
C PHE A 187 -12.47 -2.77 12.16
N TYR A 188 -13.10 -2.00 11.29
CA TYR A 188 -13.73 -0.72 11.62
C TYR A 188 -15.10 -0.93 12.26
N GLU A 189 -15.45 -0.06 13.19
CA GLU A 189 -16.80 0.01 13.72
C GLU A 189 -17.75 0.64 12.67
N ASP A 190 -19.06 0.37 12.82
CA ASP A 190 -20.06 0.84 11.85
C ASP A 190 -20.11 2.37 11.75
N GLU A 191 -19.87 3.07 12.85
CA GLU A 191 -19.79 4.53 12.91
C GLU A 191 -18.56 5.06 12.18
N GLU A 192 -17.39 4.43 12.33
CA GLU A 192 -16.17 4.80 11.59
C GLU A 192 -16.37 4.59 10.09
N LEU A 193 -17.03 3.51 9.69
CA LEU A 193 -17.39 3.26 8.30
C LEU A 193 -18.39 4.26 7.76
N ALA A 194 -19.36 4.68 8.56
CA ALA A 194 -20.32 5.71 8.19
C ALA A 194 -19.62 7.05 7.91
N ASP A 195 -18.64 7.42 8.72
CA ASP A 195 -17.85 8.64 8.50
C ASP A 195 -17.02 8.55 7.20
N ILE A 196 -16.42 7.39 6.89
CA ILE A 196 -15.71 7.15 5.62
C ILE A 196 -16.68 7.24 4.43
N ILE A 197 -17.91 6.73 4.58
CA ILE A 197 -18.95 6.79 3.56
C ILE A 197 -19.36 8.24 3.32
N LEU A 198 -19.63 9.01 4.37
CA LEU A 198 -19.98 10.43 4.26
C LEU A 198 -18.88 11.24 3.59
N GLN A 199 -17.63 11.04 3.98
CA GLN A 199 -16.49 11.68 3.34
C GLN A 199 -16.40 11.34 1.84
N SER A 200 -16.57 10.06 1.49
CA SER A 200 -16.54 9.62 0.10
C SER A 200 -17.71 10.15 -0.70
N ALA A 201 -18.90 10.23 -0.11
CA ALA A 201 -20.11 10.79 -0.72
C ALA A 201 -19.94 12.27 -1.07
N GLN A 202 -19.32 13.05 -0.16
CA GLN A 202 -18.99 14.45 -0.43
C GLN A 202 -18.12 14.63 -1.66
N PHE A 203 -17.09 13.79 -1.83
CA PHE A 203 -16.23 13.84 -3.03
C PHE A 203 -16.96 13.45 -4.31
N LEU A 204 -17.93 12.53 -4.19
CA LEU A 204 -18.72 12.08 -5.34
C LEU A 204 -19.95 12.99 -5.62
N ASN A 205 -20.15 14.06 -4.85
CA ASN A 205 -21.32 14.92 -4.88
C ASN A 205 -22.65 14.16 -4.71
N ILE A 206 -22.63 13.16 -3.83
CA ILE A 206 -23.80 12.36 -3.47
C ILE A 206 -24.32 12.84 -2.12
N ASP A 207 -25.62 13.15 -2.04
CA ASP A 207 -26.27 13.48 -0.78
C ASP A 207 -26.72 12.20 -0.07
N ILE A 208 -26.09 11.91 1.08
CA ILE A 208 -26.40 10.76 1.93
C ILE A 208 -26.57 11.24 3.37
N ASP A 209 -27.67 10.87 4.02
CA ASP A 209 -27.87 11.13 5.43
C ASP A 209 -27.08 10.15 6.31
N LYS A 210 -26.84 10.55 7.57
CA LYS A 210 -26.04 9.75 8.51
C LYS A 210 -26.66 8.37 8.79
N LYS A 211 -27.99 8.23 8.77
CA LYS A 211 -28.68 6.95 9.01
C LYS A 211 -28.42 5.98 7.87
N SER A 212 -28.53 6.46 6.63
CA SER A 212 -28.20 5.68 5.43
C SER A 212 -26.72 5.30 5.39
N ALA A 213 -25.82 6.22 5.77
CA ALA A 213 -24.39 5.93 5.88
C ALA A 213 -24.07 4.82 6.88
N ILE A 214 -24.69 4.81 8.06
CA ILE A 214 -24.54 3.74 9.05
C ILE A 214 -25.06 2.41 8.50
N LEU A 215 -26.22 2.41 7.83
CA LEU A 215 -26.79 1.20 7.25
C LEU A 215 -25.86 0.61 6.16
N ILE A 216 -25.30 1.45 5.31
CA ILE A 216 -24.32 1.01 4.29
C ILE A 216 -23.04 0.50 4.96
N GLY A 217 -22.57 1.18 6.03
CA GLY A 217 -21.42 0.81 6.83
C GLY A 217 -21.56 -0.59 7.44
N SER A 218 -22.69 -0.89 8.05
CA SER A 218 -22.96 -2.20 8.66
C SER A 218 -22.92 -3.35 7.63
N CYS A 219 -23.31 -3.07 6.37
CA CYS A 219 -23.21 -4.05 5.29
C CYS A 219 -21.77 -4.30 4.83
N ALA A 220 -20.82 -3.43 5.18
CA ALA A 220 -19.42 -3.54 4.77
C ALA A 220 -18.57 -4.43 5.70
N ARG A 221 -19.14 -4.95 6.78
CA ARG A 221 -18.49 -5.91 7.70
C ARG A 221 -17.11 -5.45 8.18
N GLY A 222 -17.02 -4.22 8.63
CA GLY A 222 -15.77 -3.66 9.16
C GLY A 222 -14.70 -3.31 8.12
N THR A 223 -15.03 -3.30 6.81
CA THR A 223 -14.04 -3.15 5.75
C THR A 223 -14.27 -1.88 4.91
N PRO A 224 -13.40 -0.86 5.00
CA PRO A 224 -13.50 0.40 4.24
C PRO A 224 -13.58 0.22 2.72
N ARG A 225 -12.83 -0.72 2.15
CA ARG A 225 -12.89 -1.02 0.70
C ARG A 225 -14.28 -1.44 0.27
N ILE A 226 -14.99 -2.27 1.06
CA ILE A 226 -16.35 -2.71 0.77
C ILE A 226 -17.32 -1.54 0.96
N ALA A 227 -17.15 -0.74 2.01
CA ALA A 227 -17.96 0.43 2.26
C ALA A 227 -17.93 1.41 1.08
N LYS A 228 -16.73 1.77 0.60
CA LYS A 228 -16.54 2.63 -0.58
C LYS A 228 -17.15 2.02 -1.85
N LYS A 229 -16.97 0.72 -2.06
CA LYS A 229 -17.56 0.02 -3.21
C LYS A 229 -19.09 0.06 -3.21
N ASN A 230 -19.71 0.03 -2.06
CA ASN A 230 -21.18 0.07 -1.93
C ASN A 230 -21.78 1.43 -2.31
N ILE A 231 -20.99 2.52 -2.30
CA ILE A 231 -21.45 3.87 -2.70
C ILE A 231 -21.36 4.07 -4.22
N THR A 232 -20.36 3.46 -4.88
CA THR A 232 -20.08 3.68 -6.31
C THR A 232 -21.28 3.41 -7.24
N PRO A 233 -22.15 2.41 -7.03
CA PRO A 233 -23.36 2.24 -7.85
C PRO A 233 -24.33 3.41 -7.77
N TYR A 234 -24.43 4.08 -6.63
CA TYR A 234 -25.33 5.23 -6.45
C TYR A 234 -24.84 6.47 -7.20
N SER A 235 -23.53 6.69 -7.33
CA SER A 235 -22.96 7.77 -8.13
C SER A 235 -23.33 7.64 -9.61
N ARG A 236 -23.33 6.42 -10.15
CA ARG A 236 -23.69 6.14 -11.55
C ARG A 236 -25.20 6.37 -11.82
N LEU A 237 -26.06 6.10 -10.84
CA LEU A 237 -27.50 6.35 -10.95
C LEU A 237 -27.83 7.85 -10.92
N CYS A 238 -27.15 8.63 -10.08
CA CYS A 238 -27.33 10.08 -10.02
C CYS A 238 -26.82 10.80 -11.27
N ALA A 239 -25.71 10.34 -11.85
CA ALA A 239 -25.15 10.92 -13.08
C ALA A 239 -26.00 10.63 -14.34
N SER A 240 -26.83 9.59 -14.35
CA SER A 240 -27.73 9.25 -15.45
C SER A 240 -29.06 10.00 -15.44
N GLN A 241 -29.32 10.84 -14.42
CA GLN A 241 -30.54 11.64 -14.29
C GLN A 241 -30.31 13.14 -14.53
N GLN A 242 -29.11 13.56 -14.88
CA GLN A 242 -28.75 14.88 -15.39
C GLN A 242 -28.55 14.86 -16.91
#